data_4b8c208e49aefc63e499cc149f5a7bd4
#
_entry.id   4b8c208e49aefc63e499cc149f5a7bd4
#
_cell.length_a   1.000
_cell.length_b   1.000
_cell.length_c   1.000
_cell.angle_alpha   90.00
_cell.angle_beta   90.00
_cell.angle_gamma   90.00
#
_symmetry.space_group_name_H-M   'P 1'
#
loop_
_entity.id
_entity.type
_entity.pdbx_description
1 polymer ?
#
loop_
_entity_poly.entity_id
_entity_poly.type
_entity_poly.pdbx_seq_one_letter_code
_entity_poly.pdbx_strand_id
1 'polypeptide(L)'
;NNKIMAKTAFKGTPVTLAGEFVKVETPAPEFTLVKGDLSNYTLKDGKGKYLVLNIFPSMDTGVCATSVRKFNQLAANRPNVTVLAISKDLPFAQGRFCTTEGIANVVPLSDYRYTSDFAQKYGVLMTDGPLAGLLARSVVVINPEGKVVYTELVPEITQEPNYEAALKAVE
;
A
#
# COMPACT_ATOMS: atom_id res chain seq x y z
N ASN A 1 9.00 -6.90 28.27
CA ASN A 1 8.64 -6.00 27.15
C ASN A 1 7.97 -6.79 26.04
N ASN A 2 6.65 -7.04 26.18
CA ASN A 2 5.87 -7.64 25.11
C ASN A 2 5.64 -6.59 24.03
N LYS A 3 6.52 -6.54 23.03
CA LYS A 3 6.23 -5.83 21.79
C LYS A 3 5.05 -6.54 21.15
N ILE A 4 3.90 -5.84 21.08
CA ILE A 4 2.77 -6.33 20.29
C ILE A 4 3.20 -6.19 18.83
N MET A 5 3.57 -7.30 18.19
CA MET A 5 3.88 -7.32 16.76
C MET A 5 2.56 -7.33 15.98
N ALA A 6 2.47 -6.48 14.95
CA ALA A 6 1.38 -6.51 14.01
C ALA A 6 1.33 -7.88 13.32
N LYS A 7 0.11 -8.44 13.16
CA LYS A 7 -0.08 -9.80 12.65
C LYS A 7 -1.06 -9.81 11.49
N THR A 8 -0.80 -10.69 10.53
CA THR A 8 -1.75 -10.98 9.46
C THR A 8 -1.81 -12.49 9.22
N ALA A 9 -2.83 -12.90 8.47
CA ALA A 9 -3.04 -14.29 8.11
C ALA A 9 -3.58 -14.38 6.68
N PHE A 10 -3.35 -15.51 6.05
CA PHE A 10 -3.92 -15.85 4.75
C PHE A 10 -4.81 -17.09 4.88
N LYS A 11 -6.11 -16.90 4.67
CA LYS A 11 -7.13 -17.96 4.84
C LYS A 11 -7.00 -18.65 6.20
N GLY A 12 -6.83 -17.85 7.24
CA GLY A 12 -6.71 -18.30 8.63
C GLY A 12 -5.33 -18.79 9.05
N THR A 13 -4.38 -18.95 8.13
CA THR A 13 -3.02 -19.38 8.46
C THR A 13 -2.14 -18.16 8.71
N PRO A 14 -1.48 -18.06 9.88
CA PRO A 14 -0.60 -16.93 10.19
C PRO A 14 0.52 -16.77 9.16
N VAL A 15 0.85 -15.51 8.85
CA VAL A 15 1.90 -15.13 7.91
C VAL A 15 2.94 -14.31 8.64
N THR A 16 4.22 -14.61 8.40
CA THR A 16 5.35 -13.85 8.95
C THR A 16 5.74 -12.71 8.01
N LEU A 17 5.99 -11.54 8.58
CA LEU A 17 6.45 -10.36 7.83
C LEU A 17 7.91 -10.08 8.13
N ALA A 18 8.66 -9.61 7.13
CA ALA A 18 10.03 -9.11 7.32
C ALA A 18 9.98 -7.69 7.88
N GLY A 19 10.79 -7.42 8.91
CA GLY A 19 10.86 -6.11 9.56
C GLY A 19 9.68 -5.83 10.47
N GLU A 20 9.56 -4.57 10.89
CA GLU A 20 8.44 -4.09 11.71
C GLU A 20 7.47 -3.28 10.88
N PHE A 21 6.18 -3.56 10.99
CA PHE A 21 5.15 -2.74 10.35
C PHE A 21 5.25 -1.30 10.87
N VAL A 22 5.20 -0.33 9.96
CA VAL A 22 5.36 1.09 10.29
C VAL A 22 4.36 1.54 11.37
N LYS A 23 4.79 2.50 12.17
CA LYS A 23 4.01 3.02 13.31
C LYS A 23 3.56 4.45 13.07
N VAL A 24 2.37 4.78 13.60
CA VAL A 24 1.89 6.16 13.65
C VAL A 24 2.85 7.03 14.47
N GLU A 25 2.84 8.33 14.20
CA GLU A 25 3.65 9.36 14.87
C GLU A 25 5.15 9.24 14.58
N THR A 26 5.55 8.50 13.53
CA THR A 26 6.93 8.40 13.08
C THR A 26 7.11 9.03 11.70
N PRO A 27 8.32 9.50 11.35
CA PRO A 27 8.60 9.90 9.97
C PRO A 27 8.39 8.72 9.03
N ALA A 28 7.74 8.96 7.89
CA ALA A 28 7.55 7.92 6.89
C ALA A 28 8.91 7.49 6.33
N PRO A 29 9.19 6.17 6.23
CA PRO A 29 10.43 5.70 5.60
C PRO A 29 10.51 6.13 4.13
N GLU A 30 11.69 6.54 3.70
CA GLU A 30 11.97 6.85 2.31
C GLU A 30 11.79 5.62 1.43
N PHE A 31 11.26 5.81 0.22
CA PHE A 31 11.11 4.72 -0.74
C PHE A 31 11.31 5.22 -2.17
N THR A 32 11.64 4.30 -3.06
CA THR A 32 11.66 4.51 -4.50
C THR A 32 10.90 3.36 -5.15
N LEU A 33 9.79 3.67 -5.79
CA LEU A 33 8.93 2.72 -6.49
C LEU A 33 8.84 3.08 -7.97
N VAL A 34 8.25 2.22 -8.79
CA VAL A 34 8.25 2.37 -10.24
C VAL A 34 6.86 2.72 -10.75
N LYS A 35 6.76 3.81 -11.50
CA LYS A 35 5.52 4.25 -12.16
C LYS A 35 5.28 3.47 -13.46
N GLY A 36 4.09 3.62 -14.02
CA GLY A 36 3.71 2.96 -15.26
C GLY A 36 4.58 3.31 -16.48
N ASP A 37 5.20 4.49 -16.49
CA ASP A 37 6.15 4.91 -17.54
C ASP A 37 7.59 4.48 -17.26
N LEU A 38 7.79 3.65 -16.23
CA LEU A 38 9.08 3.13 -15.75
C LEU A 38 9.97 4.16 -15.05
N SER A 39 9.48 5.38 -14.83
CA SER A 39 10.19 6.36 -14.02
C SER A 39 10.00 6.09 -12.53
N ASN A 40 10.83 6.69 -11.71
CA ASN A 40 10.79 6.54 -10.26
C ASN A 40 9.74 7.45 -9.63
N TYR A 41 9.10 6.94 -8.59
CA TYR A 41 8.27 7.71 -7.66
C TYR A 41 8.87 7.55 -6.26
N THR A 42 9.18 8.68 -5.62
CA THR A 42 9.76 8.68 -4.27
C THR A 42 8.79 9.33 -3.27
N LEU A 43 9.03 9.13 -1.99
CA LEU A 43 8.26 9.80 -0.94
C LEU A 43 8.22 11.33 -1.15
N LYS A 44 9.33 11.91 -1.61
CA LYS A 44 9.45 13.34 -1.89
C LYS A 44 8.47 13.84 -2.94
N ASP A 45 8.13 13.02 -3.93
CA ASP A 45 7.19 13.38 -4.99
C ASP A 45 5.77 13.60 -4.46
N GLY A 46 5.45 13.03 -3.30
CA GLY A 46 4.15 13.19 -2.67
C GLY A 46 4.05 14.28 -1.61
N LYS A 47 5.12 15.03 -1.35
CA LYS A 47 5.12 16.09 -0.33
C LYS A 47 4.07 17.17 -0.61
N GLY A 48 3.47 17.68 0.47
CA GLY A 48 2.48 18.74 0.39
C GLY A 48 1.04 18.24 0.28
N LYS A 49 0.84 16.94 0.12
CA LYS A 49 -0.47 16.29 0.13
C LYS A 49 -0.48 15.13 1.09
N TYR A 50 -1.66 14.71 1.51
CA TYR A 50 -1.81 13.41 2.17
C TYR A 50 -1.54 12.31 1.15
N LEU A 51 -0.75 11.31 1.56
CA LEU A 51 -0.54 10.09 0.78
C LEU A 51 -1.29 8.94 1.46
N VAL A 52 -2.17 8.30 0.70
CA VAL A 52 -2.80 7.06 1.13
C VAL A 52 -2.14 5.91 0.37
N LEU A 53 -1.36 5.10 1.09
CA LEU A 53 -0.71 3.92 0.52
C LEU A 53 -1.65 2.74 0.68
N ASN A 54 -2.25 2.31 -0.42
CA ASN A 54 -3.01 1.06 -0.50
C ASN A 54 -2.06 -0.03 -0.97
N ILE A 55 -1.65 -0.90 -0.05
CA ILE A 55 -0.63 -1.93 -0.25
C ILE A 55 -1.32 -3.29 -0.29
N PHE A 56 -1.02 -4.13 -1.28
CA PHE A 56 -1.71 -5.40 -1.45
C PHE A 56 -0.87 -6.41 -2.25
N PRO A 57 -1.25 -7.73 -2.21
CA PRO A 57 -0.50 -8.77 -2.90
C PRO A 57 -0.48 -8.63 -4.42
N SER A 58 -1.63 -8.44 -5.07
CA SER A 58 -1.71 -8.32 -6.53
C SER A 58 -3.04 -7.74 -6.99
N MET A 59 -3.01 -6.90 -8.01
CA MET A 59 -4.20 -6.37 -8.68
C MET A 59 -5.06 -7.46 -9.32
N ASP A 60 -4.48 -8.63 -9.59
CA ASP A 60 -5.19 -9.76 -10.20
C ASP A 60 -5.96 -10.63 -9.19
N THR A 61 -6.02 -10.23 -7.90
CA THR A 61 -6.88 -10.88 -6.91
C THR A 61 -8.15 -10.04 -6.69
N GLY A 62 -9.28 -10.71 -6.41
CA GLY A 62 -10.59 -10.04 -6.34
C GLY A 62 -10.66 -8.94 -5.30
N VAL A 63 -10.17 -9.18 -4.07
CA VAL A 63 -10.20 -8.19 -2.99
C VAL A 63 -9.27 -7.01 -3.29
N CYS A 64 -8.10 -7.26 -3.86
CA CYS A 64 -7.17 -6.21 -4.25
C CYS A 64 -7.78 -5.30 -5.32
N ALA A 65 -8.37 -5.90 -6.35
CA ALA A 65 -9.06 -5.15 -7.40
C ALA A 65 -10.18 -4.28 -6.84
N THR A 66 -10.99 -4.82 -5.92
CA THR A 66 -12.06 -4.09 -5.25
C THR A 66 -11.50 -2.91 -4.46
N SER A 67 -10.42 -3.10 -3.72
CA SER A 67 -9.81 -2.03 -2.93
C SER A 67 -9.29 -0.89 -3.81
N VAL A 68 -8.68 -1.20 -4.95
CA VAL A 68 -8.20 -0.19 -5.89
C VAL A 68 -9.37 0.62 -6.45
N ARG A 69 -10.46 -0.05 -6.86
CA ARG A 69 -11.67 0.63 -7.36
C ARG A 69 -12.27 1.56 -6.31
N LYS A 70 -12.39 1.09 -5.06
CA LYS A 70 -12.96 1.90 -3.97
C LYS A 70 -12.10 3.13 -3.67
N PHE A 71 -10.79 2.97 -3.53
CA PHE A 71 -9.90 4.10 -3.30
C PHE A 71 -9.90 5.07 -4.49
N ASN A 72 -10.04 4.58 -5.73
CA ASN A 72 -10.18 5.44 -6.90
C ASN A 72 -11.40 6.35 -6.80
N GLN A 73 -12.54 5.79 -6.39
CA GLN A 73 -13.78 6.57 -6.19
C GLN A 73 -13.63 7.60 -5.08
N LEU A 74 -13.00 7.20 -3.97
CA LEU A 74 -12.81 8.06 -2.81
C LEU A 74 -11.82 9.20 -3.09
N ALA A 75 -10.82 8.98 -3.94
CA ALA A 75 -9.83 9.99 -4.31
C ALA A 75 -10.38 11.04 -5.29
N ALA A 76 -11.43 10.71 -6.04
CA ALA A 76 -11.94 11.54 -7.16
C ALA A 76 -12.30 12.97 -6.75
N ASN A 77 -12.75 13.18 -5.50
CA ASN A 77 -13.20 14.48 -5.01
C ASN A 77 -12.30 15.07 -3.92
N ARG A 78 -11.05 14.60 -3.83
CA ARG A 78 -10.11 15.02 -2.78
C ARG A 78 -8.78 15.46 -3.39
N PRO A 79 -8.68 16.74 -3.85
CA PRO A 79 -7.46 17.23 -4.51
C PRO A 79 -6.24 17.30 -3.58
N ASN A 80 -6.45 17.29 -2.25
CA ASN A 80 -5.38 17.29 -1.25
C ASN A 80 -4.87 15.89 -0.89
N VAL A 81 -5.39 14.84 -1.54
CA VAL A 81 -5.03 13.45 -1.27
C VAL A 81 -4.52 12.79 -2.54
N THR A 82 -3.40 12.10 -2.44
CA THR A 82 -2.88 11.23 -3.49
C THR A 82 -2.96 9.79 -2.99
N VAL A 83 -3.66 8.93 -3.73
CA VAL A 83 -3.72 7.50 -3.43
C VAL A 83 -2.69 6.77 -4.28
N LEU A 84 -1.84 5.98 -3.63
CA LEU A 84 -0.83 5.12 -4.24
C LEU A 84 -1.29 3.67 -4.12
N ALA A 85 -1.40 2.96 -5.23
CA ALA A 85 -1.71 1.52 -5.24
C ALA A 85 -0.42 0.75 -5.44
N ILE A 86 0.04 0.05 -4.41
CA ILE A 86 1.39 -0.53 -4.35
C ILE A 86 1.34 -2.05 -4.28
N SER A 87 2.02 -2.72 -5.19
CA SER A 87 2.15 -4.18 -5.23
C SER A 87 3.45 -4.58 -5.92
N LYS A 88 3.73 -5.89 -5.92
CA LYS A 88 4.85 -6.48 -6.67
C LYS A 88 4.50 -6.73 -8.14
N ASP A 89 3.26 -6.47 -8.56
CA ASP A 89 2.90 -6.56 -9.98
C ASP A 89 3.83 -5.69 -10.82
N LEU A 90 4.14 -6.13 -12.03
CA LEU A 90 4.94 -5.33 -12.95
C LEU A 90 4.18 -4.07 -13.37
N PRO A 91 4.88 -2.97 -13.67
CA PRO A 91 4.23 -1.74 -14.12
C PRO A 91 3.30 -1.92 -15.32
N PHE A 92 3.65 -2.85 -16.21
CA PHE A 92 2.85 -3.20 -17.40
C PHE A 92 1.50 -3.81 -17.01
N ALA A 93 1.50 -4.73 -16.04
CA ALA A 93 0.27 -5.37 -15.54
C ALA A 93 -0.60 -4.36 -14.81
N GLN A 94 0.00 -3.50 -14.00
CA GLN A 94 -0.73 -2.43 -13.29
C GLN A 94 -1.37 -1.46 -14.28
N GLY A 95 -0.66 -1.09 -15.33
CA GLY A 95 -1.15 -0.21 -16.39
C GLY A 95 -2.35 -0.81 -17.12
N ARG A 96 -2.25 -2.10 -17.48
CA ARG A 96 -3.35 -2.83 -18.12
C ARG A 96 -4.59 -2.87 -17.22
N PHE A 97 -4.43 -3.16 -15.93
CA PHE A 97 -5.53 -3.16 -14.97
C PHE A 97 -6.20 -1.79 -14.90
N CYS A 98 -5.44 -0.72 -14.73
CA CYS A 98 -5.98 0.62 -14.62
C CYS A 98 -6.71 1.05 -15.90
N THR A 99 -6.17 0.73 -17.07
CA THR A 99 -6.82 1.04 -18.36
C THR A 99 -8.13 0.27 -18.50
N THR A 100 -8.11 -1.04 -18.24
CA THR A 100 -9.29 -1.90 -18.38
C THR A 100 -10.41 -1.50 -17.41
N GLU A 101 -10.05 -1.11 -16.19
CA GLU A 101 -11.02 -0.78 -15.12
C GLU A 101 -11.37 0.72 -15.06
N GLY A 102 -10.78 1.55 -15.92
CA GLY A 102 -11.04 2.99 -15.90
C GLY A 102 -10.53 3.69 -14.64
N ILE A 103 -9.41 3.22 -14.07
CA ILE A 103 -8.82 3.80 -12.87
C ILE A 103 -7.96 4.99 -13.24
N ALA A 104 -8.40 6.20 -12.87
CA ALA A 104 -7.73 7.46 -13.23
C ALA A 104 -7.25 8.28 -12.01
N ASN A 105 -7.78 8.02 -10.81
CA ASN A 105 -7.53 8.84 -9.63
C ASN A 105 -6.58 8.19 -8.62
N VAL A 106 -5.90 7.14 -9.02
CA VAL A 106 -4.92 6.39 -8.21
C VAL A 106 -3.64 6.27 -9.01
N VAL A 107 -2.51 6.42 -8.34
CA VAL A 107 -1.18 6.23 -8.94
C VAL A 107 -0.73 4.80 -8.67
N PRO A 108 -0.70 3.91 -9.67
CA PRO A 108 -0.16 2.58 -9.49
C PRO A 108 1.36 2.63 -9.41
N LEU A 109 1.92 1.95 -8.43
CA LEU A 109 3.37 1.88 -8.21
C LEU A 109 3.80 0.42 -8.02
N SER A 110 4.87 0.04 -8.68
CA SER A 110 5.40 -1.32 -8.61
C SER A 110 6.65 -1.39 -7.74
N ASP A 111 6.67 -2.39 -6.86
CA ASP A 111 7.82 -2.73 -6.02
C ASP A 111 8.57 -3.94 -6.58
N TYR A 112 8.70 -4.05 -7.90
CA TYR A 112 9.30 -5.23 -8.54
C TYR A 112 10.83 -5.25 -8.53
N ARG A 113 11.49 -4.08 -8.43
CA ARG A 113 12.95 -4.03 -8.52
C ARG A 113 13.60 -4.72 -7.33
N TYR A 114 14.59 -5.57 -7.61
CA TYR A 114 15.30 -6.30 -6.55
C TYR A 114 16.09 -5.38 -5.61
N THR A 115 16.41 -4.16 -6.05
CA THR A 115 17.11 -3.16 -5.25
C THR A 115 16.18 -2.41 -4.30
N SER A 116 14.85 -2.59 -4.42
CA SER A 116 13.88 -1.92 -3.57
C SER A 116 13.93 -2.45 -2.14
N ASP A 117 13.86 -1.56 -1.18
CA ASP A 117 13.78 -1.88 0.24
C ASP A 117 12.44 -1.46 0.87
N PHE A 118 11.48 -1.02 0.04
CA PHE A 118 10.16 -0.56 0.50
C PHE A 118 9.47 -1.60 1.39
N ALA A 119 9.39 -2.84 0.92
CA ALA A 119 8.64 -3.89 1.62
C ALA A 119 9.20 -4.16 3.02
N GLN A 120 10.51 -4.15 3.16
CA GLN A 120 11.20 -4.36 4.44
C GLN A 120 11.07 -3.15 5.36
N LYS A 121 11.26 -1.94 4.82
CA LYS A 121 11.15 -0.69 5.60
C LYS A 121 9.76 -0.45 6.15
N TYR A 122 8.74 -0.79 5.35
CA TYR A 122 7.34 -0.64 5.78
C TYR A 122 6.83 -1.86 6.55
N GLY A 123 7.62 -2.95 6.59
CA GLY A 123 7.27 -4.16 7.33
C GLY A 123 6.09 -4.91 6.74
N VAL A 124 5.97 -4.96 5.42
CA VAL A 124 4.84 -5.56 4.71
C VAL A 124 5.23 -6.74 3.81
N LEU A 125 6.50 -7.13 3.79
CA LEU A 125 6.94 -8.27 2.98
C LEU A 125 6.59 -9.59 3.66
N MET A 126 5.75 -10.38 3.02
CA MET A 126 5.44 -11.74 3.49
C MET A 126 6.61 -12.67 3.20
N THR A 127 7.04 -13.43 4.22
CA THR A 127 8.24 -14.27 4.12
C THR A 127 7.95 -15.76 4.13
N ASP A 128 6.71 -16.16 4.39
CA ASP A 128 6.31 -17.57 4.40
C ASP A 128 4.91 -17.75 3.79
N GLY A 129 4.49 -19.01 3.68
CA GLY A 129 3.19 -19.37 3.11
C GLY A 129 3.12 -19.21 1.59
N PRO A 130 1.92 -19.43 1.01
CA PRO A 130 1.74 -19.38 -0.45
C PRO A 130 1.99 -18.01 -1.08
N LEU A 131 1.88 -16.93 -0.32
CA LEU A 131 2.07 -15.57 -0.80
C LEU A 131 3.45 -15.01 -0.46
N ALA A 132 4.40 -15.84 -0.06
CA ALA A 132 5.77 -15.40 0.25
C ALA A 132 6.36 -14.61 -0.92
N GLY A 133 6.97 -13.46 -0.63
CA GLY A 133 7.51 -12.54 -1.62
C GLY A 133 6.56 -11.43 -2.06
N LEU A 134 5.27 -11.54 -1.72
CA LEU A 134 4.28 -10.50 -2.00
C LEU A 134 4.07 -9.58 -0.80
N LEU A 135 3.36 -8.47 -1.02
CA LEU A 135 3.08 -7.48 0.01
C LEU A 135 1.78 -7.81 0.74
N ALA A 136 1.80 -7.72 2.06
CA ALA A 136 0.61 -7.92 2.89
C ALA A 136 -0.39 -6.78 2.70
N ARG A 137 -1.69 -7.08 2.77
CA ARG A 137 -2.75 -6.09 2.66
C ARG A 137 -2.69 -5.13 3.84
N SER A 138 -2.44 -3.86 3.52
CA SER A 138 -2.25 -2.82 4.53
C SER A 138 -2.57 -1.44 3.95
N VAL A 139 -2.86 -0.49 4.85
CA VAL A 139 -3.05 0.91 4.49
C VAL A 139 -2.18 1.75 5.40
N VAL A 140 -1.47 2.70 4.81
CA VAL A 140 -0.64 3.67 5.53
C VAL A 140 -1.01 5.05 5.03
N VAL A 141 -1.30 5.98 5.94
CA VAL A 141 -1.57 7.38 5.59
C VAL A 141 -0.43 8.25 6.10
N ILE A 142 0.12 9.06 5.21
CA ILE A 142 1.22 9.99 5.49
C ILE A 142 0.70 11.41 5.28
N ASN A 143 0.94 12.30 6.25
CA ASN A 143 0.48 13.67 6.16
C ASN A 143 1.38 14.51 5.23
N PRO A 144 0.97 15.77 4.90
CA PRO A 144 1.77 16.64 4.01
C PRO A 144 3.20 16.90 4.48
N GLU A 145 3.49 16.77 5.77
CA GLU A 145 4.82 16.96 6.36
C GLU A 145 5.67 15.71 6.36
N GLY A 146 5.14 14.57 5.89
CA GLY A 146 5.87 13.32 5.79
C GLY A 146 5.81 12.43 7.02
N LYS A 147 4.84 12.63 7.89
CA LYS A 147 4.63 11.85 9.10
C LYS A 147 3.53 10.82 8.92
N VAL A 148 3.73 9.59 9.42
CA VAL A 148 2.71 8.55 9.42
C VAL A 148 1.63 8.91 10.44
N VAL A 149 0.38 9.05 9.98
CA VAL A 149 -0.76 9.43 10.83
C VAL A 149 -1.81 8.33 10.99
N TYR A 150 -1.75 7.30 10.18
CA TYR A 150 -2.66 6.16 10.25
C TYR A 150 -2.00 4.92 9.66
N THR A 151 -2.22 3.77 10.30
CA THR A 151 -1.77 2.48 9.77
C THR A 151 -2.83 1.41 10.02
N GLU A 152 -2.99 0.51 9.07
CA GLU A 152 -3.78 -0.69 9.21
C GLU A 152 -3.07 -1.86 8.53
N LEU A 153 -2.70 -2.87 9.29
CA LEU A 153 -2.35 -4.19 8.75
C LEU A 153 -3.60 -5.03 8.86
N VAL A 154 -4.23 -5.36 7.72
CA VAL A 154 -5.49 -6.10 7.71
C VAL A 154 -5.23 -7.51 8.26
N PRO A 155 -5.93 -7.94 9.33
CA PRO A 155 -5.63 -9.21 10.01
C PRO A 155 -5.80 -10.46 9.15
N GLU A 156 -6.64 -10.37 8.11
CA GLU A 156 -6.86 -11.45 7.15
C GLU A 156 -6.75 -10.88 5.73
N ILE A 157 -5.78 -11.37 4.96
CA ILE A 157 -5.43 -10.84 3.63
C ILE A 157 -6.62 -10.92 2.65
N THR A 158 -7.53 -11.85 2.86
CA THR A 158 -8.73 -12.00 2.02
C THR A 158 -9.85 -11.00 2.34
N GLN A 159 -9.66 -10.15 3.35
CA GLN A 159 -10.62 -9.11 3.74
C GLN A 159 -10.20 -7.74 3.22
N GLU A 160 -11.20 -6.86 3.01
CA GLU A 160 -10.97 -5.48 2.61
C GLU A 160 -10.44 -4.64 3.78
N PRO A 161 -9.68 -3.56 3.48
CA PRO A 161 -9.28 -2.61 4.52
C PRO A 161 -10.45 -1.75 4.98
N ASN A 162 -10.25 -1.01 6.09
CA ASN A 162 -11.23 -0.06 6.60
C ASN A 162 -11.08 1.29 5.90
N TYR A 163 -11.87 1.51 4.86
CA TYR A 163 -11.82 2.73 4.03
C TYR A 163 -12.20 3.98 4.83
N GLU A 164 -13.20 3.89 5.71
CA GLU A 164 -13.66 5.04 6.50
C GLU A 164 -12.58 5.55 7.46
N ALA A 165 -11.87 4.64 8.12
CA ALA A 165 -10.80 5.00 9.03
C ALA A 165 -9.65 5.69 8.30
N ALA A 166 -9.29 5.20 7.10
CA ALA A 166 -8.27 5.83 6.27
C ALA A 166 -8.69 7.25 5.84
N LEU A 167 -9.96 7.44 5.47
CA LEU A 167 -10.49 8.74 5.07
C LEU A 167 -10.51 9.75 6.22
N LYS A 168 -10.82 9.32 7.43
CA LYS A 168 -10.78 10.20 8.61
C LYS A 168 -9.37 10.75 8.85
N ALA A 169 -8.35 9.99 8.50
CA ALA A 169 -6.96 10.39 8.68
C ALA A 169 -6.50 11.50 7.72
N VAL A 170 -7.25 11.78 6.66
CA VAL A 170 -6.93 12.82 5.65
C VAL A 170 -7.84 14.06 5.78
N GLU A 171 -8.63 14.14 6.83
CA GLU A 171 -9.47 15.30 7.11
C GLU A 171 -8.69 16.42 7.81
#